data_4c245d6ad667bf31e41dc288cded0b88
#
_entry.id   4c245d6ad667bf31e41dc288cded0b88
#
_cell.length_a   1.000
_cell.length_b   1.000
_cell.length_c   1.000
_cell.angle_alpha   90.00
_cell.angle_beta   90.00
_cell.angle_gamma   90.00
#
_symmetry.space_group_name_H-M   'P 1'
#
loop_
_entity.id
_entity.type
_entity.pdbx_description
1 polymer ?
#
loop_
_entity_poly.entity_id
_entity_poly.type
_entity_poly.pdbx_seq_one_letter_code
_entity_poly.pdbx_strand_id
1 'polypeptide(L)'
;MQEDIDHLTQWIDEIQVIIKDLNAKKSSSDILVFMIGSTSQDNGDGRPYLTPIRKISNGFVFGSIVYSQTQAILLSSKIDGHVDFIFVDAEKKLPINNNPDHSPFDYFEITDNNLNKNRMVEYGNISSVCSNIIQSSHMFAYKGNDMTVDTTWLFLIEKFRELSGMKILIYGAGNIGNKLALKLVECGCDVIFVTRDLLKTESIIDSLNRIKSPSVLSSITASMEPEISSKDVDAIIGCTNAEPVITETMIENMNHNGVVIDIGKGTIFQNAIDVCNTKGIETWRLDITAIINSLISSSTSMQSLLRSSFGRREIIDNIFIVSGGFIGSKYDIIVDSYIQPKTIVGVCEGSGKIFFDLDEAAQKNLKLVESFIKASNQES
;
A
#
# COMPACT_ATOMS: atom_id res chain seq x y z
N MET A 1 21.44 16.63 -23.21
CA MET A 1 22.41 15.79 -22.46
C MET A 1 23.08 16.53 -21.32
N GLN A 2 23.74 17.69 -21.52
CA GLN A 2 24.34 18.45 -20.41
C GLN A 2 23.27 19.02 -19.46
N GLU A 3 22.21 19.61 -19.96
CA GLU A 3 21.07 20.11 -19.15
C GLU A 3 20.39 19.02 -18.33
N ASP A 4 20.30 17.79 -18.83
CA ASP A 4 19.71 16.66 -18.09
C ASP A 4 20.62 16.20 -16.94
N ILE A 5 21.94 16.22 -17.14
CA ILE A 5 22.91 15.86 -16.10
C ILE A 5 22.89 16.94 -15.00
N ASP A 6 22.84 18.21 -15.36
CA ASP A 6 22.80 19.33 -14.42
C ASP A 6 21.52 19.27 -13.59
N HIS A 7 20.36 18.96 -14.20
CA HIS A 7 19.10 18.79 -13.50
C HIS A 7 19.09 17.60 -12.53
N LEU A 8 19.63 16.44 -12.95
CA LEU A 8 19.72 15.27 -12.07
C LEU A 8 20.66 15.53 -10.89
N THR A 9 21.76 16.25 -11.12
CA THR A 9 22.69 16.64 -10.05
C THR A 9 22.00 17.59 -9.06
N GLN A 10 21.35 18.62 -9.53
CA GLN A 10 20.60 19.57 -8.69
C GLN A 10 19.50 18.86 -7.87
N TRP A 11 18.76 17.94 -8.48
CA TRP A 11 17.72 17.16 -7.80
C TRP A 11 18.29 16.31 -6.67
N ILE A 12 19.43 15.64 -6.87
CA ILE A 12 20.09 14.86 -5.83
C ILE A 12 20.64 15.74 -4.71
N ASP A 13 21.26 16.87 -5.05
CA ASP A 13 21.79 17.83 -4.06
C ASP A 13 20.68 18.38 -3.16
N GLU A 14 19.53 18.72 -3.75
CA GLU A 14 18.34 19.17 -3.01
C GLU A 14 17.87 18.09 -2.02
N ILE A 15 17.79 16.82 -2.45
CA ILE A 15 17.43 15.69 -1.58
C ILE A 15 18.40 15.56 -0.41
N GLN A 16 19.69 15.63 -0.66
CA GLN A 16 20.71 15.50 0.39
C GLN A 16 20.65 16.66 1.40
N VAL A 17 20.39 17.87 0.95
CA VAL A 17 20.18 19.03 1.83
C VAL A 17 18.95 18.82 2.72
N ILE A 18 17.84 18.36 2.16
CA ILE A 18 16.62 18.06 2.92
C ILE A 18 16.86 16.95 3.95
N ILE A 19 17.52 15.86 3.56
CA ILE A 19 17.87 14.76 4.47
C ILE A 19 18.70 15.26 5.65
N LYS A 20 19.73 16.05 5.38
CA LYS A 20 20.60 16.63 6.41
C LYS A 20 19.81 17.53 7.38
N ASP A 21 18.95 18.38 6.86
CA ASP A 21 18.12 19.28 7.65
C ASP A 21 17.11 18.51 8.53
N LEU A 22 16.44 17.50 7.97
CA LEU A 22 15.49 16.67 8.71
C LEU A 22 16.17 15.80 9.78
N ASN A 23 17.35 15.23 9.48
CA ASN A 23 18.13 14.49 10.48
C ASN A 23 18.59 15.38 11.62
N ALA A 24 18.86 16.65 11.38
CA ALA A 24 19.21 17.60 12.44
C ALA A 24 18.00 18.02 13.30
N LYS A 25 16.78 17.95 12.76
CA LYS A 25 15.52 18.33 13.44
C LYS A 25 14.85 17.18 14.17
N LYS A 26 15.11 15.93 13.77
CA LYS A 26 14.46 14.76 14.38
C LYS A 26 15.01 14.49 15.79
N SER A 27 14.13 14.02 16.69
CA SER A 27 14.53 13.47 17.99
C SER A 27 15.16 12.08 17.80
N SER A 28 15.79 11.54 18.85
CA SER A 28 16.44 10.21 18.80
C SER A 28 15.44 9.05 18.56
N SER A 29 14.17 9.27 18.87
CA SER A 29 13.09 8.30 18.65
C SER A 29 12.37 8.47 17.31
N ASP A 30 12.62 9.57 16.61
CA ASP A 30 11.98 9.84 15.32
C ASP A 30 12.67 9.10 14.19
N ILE A 31 11.89 8.73 13.19
CA ILE A 31 12.35 8.10 11.96
C ILE A 31 12.29 9.08 10.78
N LEU A 32 13.20 8.91 9.84
CA LEU A 32 13.17 9.58 8.55
C LEU A 32 12.88 8.56 7.45
N VAL A 33 11.78 8.77 6.75
CA VAL A 33 11.29 7.88 5.70
C VAL A 33 11.39 8.54 4.34
N PHE A 34 11.92 7.83 3.36
CA PHE A 34 11.94 8.25 1.97
C PHE A 34 11.08 7.32 1.10
N MET A 35 10.26 7.89 0.22
CA MET A 35 9.41 7.11 -0.69
C MET A 35 9.87 7.29 -2.14
N ILE A 36 10.08 6.20 -2.85
CA ILE A 36 10.38 6.18 -4.29
C ILE A 36 9.14 5.67 -5.01
N GLY A 37 8.51 6.53 -5.79
CA GLY A 37 7.32 6.19 -6.54
C GLY A 37 7.38 6.66 -7.99
N SER A 38 6.36 6.31 -8.75
CA SER A 38 6.15 6.82 -10.11
C SER A 38 4.69 7.17 -10.32
N THR A 39 4.44 7.97 -11.33
CA THR A 39 3.08 8.36 -11.73
C THR A 39 2.84 8.01 -13.19
N SER A 40 1.58 7.76 -13.54
CA SER A 40 1.16 7.60 -14.94
C SER A 40 1.05 8.94 -15.69
N GLN A 41 1.09 10.07 -14.98
CA GLN A 41 1.13 11.38 -15.62
C GLN A 41 2.56 11.62 -16.11
N ASP A 42 2.71 11.74 -17.42
CA ASP A 42 3.92 12.24 -18.03
C ASP A 42 3.95 13.76 -17.84
N ASN A 43 5.03 14.27 -17.25
CA ASN A 43 5.30 15.72 -17.20
C ASN A 43 5.95 16.23 -18.49
N GLY A 44 6.04 15.37 -19.52
CA GLY A 44 6.52 15.68 -20.86
C GLY A 44 8.03 15.68 -21.03
N ASP A 45 8.81 15.73 -19.95
CA ASP A 45 10.28 15.76 -20.00
C ASP A 45 10.95 14.62 -19.22
N GLY A 46 10.16 13.78 -18.53
CA GLY A 46 10.68 12.65 -17.73
C GLY A 46 11.57 13.06 -16.56
N ARG A 47 11.50 14.33 -16.13
CA ARG A 47 12.31 14.84 -15.02
C ARG A 47 11.74 14.41 -13.68
N PRO A 48 12.58 13.82 -12.79
CA PRO A 48 12.14 13.47 -11.46
C PRO A 48 11.84 14.72 -10.63
N TYR A 49 10.94 14.59 -9.66
CA TYR A 49 10.61 15.69 -8.75
C TYR A 49 10.32 15.21 -7.33
N LEU A 50 10.51 16.11 -6.37
CA LEU A 50 10.28 15.84 -4.96
C LEU A 50 8.80 15.92 -4.59
N THR A 51 8.39 15.04 -3.68
CA THR A 51 7.10 15.15 -3.00
C THR A 51 7.21 16.04 -1.75
N PRO A 52 6.12 16.67 -1.31
CA PRO A 52 6.17 17.50 -0.11
C PRO A 52 6.62 16.74 1.14
N ILE A 53 7.40 17.42 1.99
CA ILE A 53 7.75 16.90 3.32
C ILE A 53 6.50 16.87 4.18
N ARG A 54 6.25 15.74 4.86
CA ARG A 54 5.14 15.56 5.79
C ARG A 54 5.64 15.08 7.13
N LYS A 55 5.05 15.62 8.19
CA LYS A 55 5.22 15.08 9.53
C LYS A 55 4.34 13.84 9.69
N ILE A 56 4.90 12.77 10.24
CA ILE A 56 4.20 11.55 10.64
C ILE A 56 4.22 11.41 12.16
N SER A 57 3.57 10.39 12.70
CA SER A 57 3.42 10.21 14.16
C SER A 57 4.76 10.18 14.90
N ASN A 58 5.79 9.62 14.28
CA ASN A 58 7.10 9.42 14.86
C ASN A 58 8.24 9.86 13.91
N GLY A 59 8.11 11.01 13.26
CA GLY A 59 9.17 11.54 12.40
C GLY A 59 8.68 12.26 11.15
N PHE A 60 9.41 12.05 10.06
CA PHE A 60 9.15 12.72 8.79
C PHE A 60 9.15 11.74 7.62
N VAL A 61 8.33 12.04 6.62
CA VAL A 61 8.32 11.35 5.33
C VAL A 61 8.32 12.36 4.19
N PHE A 62 9.09 12.06 3.18
CA PHE A 62 9.06 12.71 1.87
C PHE A 62 9.54 11.71 0.81
N GLY A 63 9.62 12.09 -0.42
CA GLY A 63 10.04 11.15 -1.45
C GLY A 63 10.28 11.81 -2.78
N SER A 64 10.42 11.01 -3.79
CA SER A 64 10.53 11.46 -5.17
C SER A 64 9.76 10.59 -6.13
N ILE A 65 9.24 11.23 -7.17
CA ILE A 65 8.67 10.57 -8.34
C ILE A 65 9.79 10.41 -9.37
N VAL A 66 9.96 9.19 -9.85
CA VAL A 66 10.94 8.83 -10.87
C VAL A 66 10.24 8.25 -12.11
N TYR A 67 10.86 8.40 -13.27
CA TYR A 67 10.33 7.98 -14.56
C TYR A 67 11.21 6.92 -15.25
N SER A 68 12.36 6.59 -14.67
CA SER A 68 13.24 5.55 -15.18
C SER A 68 13.93 4.77 -14.06
N GLN A 69 14.39 3.56 -14.40
CA GLN A 69 15.18 2.75 -13.47
C GLN A 69 16.52 3.43 -13.15
N THR A 70 17.15 4.11 -14.11
CA THR A 70 18.39 4.85 -13.88
C THR A 70 18.22 5.93 -12.81
N GLN A 71 17.10 6.66 -12.83
CA GLN A 71 16.80 7.63 -11.78
C GLN A 71 16.60 6.95 -10.42
N ALA A 72 15.88 5.82 -10.37
CA ALA A 72 15.67 5.06 -9.14
C ALA A 72 16.98 4.50 -8.56
N ILE A 73 17.87 3.99 -9.42
CA ILE A 73 19.21 3.50 -9.05
C ILE A 73 20.07 4.62 -8.47
N LEU A 74 20.18 5.74 -9.20
CA LEU A 74 20.94 6.90 -8.76
C LEU A 74 20.44 7.40 -7.41
N LEU A 75 19.13 7.58 -7.27
CA LEU A 75 18.48 8.02 -6.04
C LEU A 75 18.79 7.07 -4.89
N SER A 76 18.52 5.76 -5.06
CA SER A 76 18.76 4.75 -4.04
C SER A 76 20.20 4.74 -3.53
N SER A 77 21.17 4.83 -4.45
CA SER A 77 22.60 4.85 -4.09
C SER A 77 23.03 6.10 -3.31
N LYS A 78 22.26 7.20 -3.40
CA LYS A 78 22.57 8.47 -2.74
C LYS A 78 21.85 8.68 -1.42
N ILE A 79 20.75 7.95 -1.18
CA ILE A 79 19.98 8.07 0.06
C ILE A 79 20.17 6.90 1.01
N ASP A 80 20.72 5.76 0.54
CA ASP A 80 20.99 4.59 1.36
C ASP A 80 21.94 4.93 2.52
N GLY A 81 21.56 4.55 3.74
CA GLY A 81 22.27 4.87 4.98
C GLY A 81 22.05 6.30 5.50
N HIS A 82 21.34 7.15 4.76
CA HIS A 82 21.04 8.52 5.18
C HIS A 82 19.61 8.72 5.69
N VAL A 83 18.74 7.73 5.48
CA VAL A 83 17.36 7.64 5.97
C VAL A 83 17.16 6.31 6.67
N ASP A 84 16.22 6.23 7.62
CA ASP A 84 15.97 4.99 8.36
C ASP A 84 15.25 3.96 7.49
N PHE A 85 14.27 4.42 6.71
CA PHE A 85 13.44 3.55 5.85
C PHE A 85 13.29 4.11 4.44
N ILE A 86 13.33 3.22 3.45
CA ILE A 86 13.06 3.53 2.05
C ILE A 86 11.88 2.68 1.58
N PHE A 87 10.80 3.32 1.18
CA PHE A 87 9.62 2.67 0.61
C PHE A 87 9.65 2.79 -0.91
N VAL A 88 9.60 1.66 -1.63
CA VAL A 88 9.68 1.63 -3.09
C VAL A 88 8.40 1.04 -3.69
N ASP A 89 7.87 1.71 -4.71
CA ASP A 89 6.66 1.26 -5.43
C ASP A 89 6.94 -0.06 -6.18
N ALA A 90 6.17 -1.10 -5.87
CA ALA A 90 6.28 -2.42 -6.49
C ALA A 90 5.34 -2.62 -7.69
N GLU A 91 4.38 -1.73 -7.90
CA GLU A 91 3.39 -1.89 -8.98
C GLU A 91 3.84 -1.25 -10.30
N LYS A 92 4.67 -0.22 -10.24
CA LYS A 92 5.12 0.51 -11.44
C LYS A 92 6.28 -0.19 -12.14
N LYS A 93 6.14 -0.27 -13.44
CA LYS A 93 7.17 -0.77 -14.36
C LYS A 93 7.72 0.41 -15.15
N LEU A 94 9.00 0.67 -15.02
CA LEU A 94 9.68 1.80 -15.65
C LEU A 94 10.73 1.34 -16.66
N PRO A 95 10.92 2.09 -17.77
CA PRO A 95 12.01 1.82 -18.70
C PRO A 95 13.38 2.03 -18.02
N ILE A 96 14.44 1.49 -18.60
CA ILE A 96 15.82 1.69 -18.09
C ILE A 96 16.15 3.17 -18.07
N ASN A 97 15.97 3.81 -19.20
CA ASN A 97 16.13 5.24 -19.41
C ASN A 97 14.83 5.81 -19.96
N ASN A 98 14.71 7.11 -20.06
CA ASN A 98 13.57 7.78 -20.71
C ASN A 98 13.55 7.55 -22.26
N ASN A 99 14.24 6.52 -22.75
CA ASN A 99 14.25 6.14 -24.16
C ASN A 99 13.07 5.21 -24.46
N PRO A 100 12.15 5.58 -25.37
CA PRO A 100 10.98 4.77 -25.71
C PRO A 100 11.29 3.42 -26.37
N ASP A 101 12.54 3.22 -26.86
CA ASP A 101 12.94 1.99 -27.54
C ASP A 101 13.18 0.79 -26.60
N HIS A 102 13.20 1.00 -25.29
CA HIS A 102 13.37 -0.07 -24.31
C HIS A 102 12.05 -0.44 -23.64
N SER A 103 11.53 -1.62 -23.97
CA SER A 103 10.33 -2.16 -23.33
C SER A 103 10.60 -2.49 -21.84
N PRO A 104 9.76 -2.02 -20.92
CA PRO A 104 9.84 -2.41 -19.50
C PRO A 104 9.26 -3.82 -19.23
N PHE A 105 8.84 -4.56 -20.27
CA PHE A 105 8.10 -5.82 -20.13
C PHE A 105 8.96 -7.08 -20.27
N ASP A 106 10.28 -6.93 -20.36
CA ASP A 106 11.20 -8.06 -20.38
C ASP A 106 11.54 -8.57 -18.98
N TYR A 107 12.02 -9.79 -18.90
CA TYR A 107 12.51 -10.42 -17.68
C TYR A 107 14.02 -10.46 -17.65
N PHE A 108 14.59 -10.35 -16.47
CA PHE A 108 16.00 -10.63 -16.22
C PHE A 108 16.18 -11.56 -15.03
N GLU A 109 17.28 -12.28 -15.03
CA GLU A 109 17.63 -13.20 -13.96
C GLU A 109 18.41 -12.47 -12.87
N ILE A 110 17.99 -12.66 -11.63
CA ILE A 110 18.74 -12.20 -10.45
C ILE A 110 19.10 -13.39 -9.56
N THR A 111 20.27 -13.33 -8.95
CA THR A 111 20.67 -14.30 -7.91
C THR A 111 20.13 -13.83 -6.58
N ASP A 112 19.23 -14.62 -5.99
CA ASP A 112 18.72 -14.37 -4.65
C ASP A 112 19.55 -15.14 -3.63
N ASN A 113 20.48 -14.45 -3.00
CA ASN A 113 21.38 -15.05 -2.02
C ASN A 113 20.64 -15.57 -0.76
N ASN A 114 19.51 -14.95 -0.39
CA ASN A 114 18.72 -15.37 0.76
C ASN A 114 17.98 -16.70 0.50
N LEU A 115 17.56 -16.93 -0.75
CA LEU A 115 16.88 -18.14 -1.17
C LEU A 115 17.82 -19.16 -1.82
N ASN A 116 19.08 -18.80 -2.01
CA ASN A 116 20.10 -19.60 -2.69
C ASN A 116 19.62 -20.12 -4.07
N LYS A 117 18.95 -19.25 -4.82
CA LYS A 117 18.43 -19.56 -6.15
C LYS A 117 18.33 -18.34 -7.04
N ASN A 118 18.29 -18.58 -8.34
CA ASN A 118 18.02 -17.56 -9.34
C ASN A 118 16.51 -17.35 -9.50
N ARG A 119 16.11 -16.11 -9.69
CA ARG A 119 14.72 -15.72 -9.97
C ARG A 119 14.64 -14.88 -11.23
N MET A 120 13.60 -15.11 -12.02
CA MET A 120 13.24 -14.21 -13.12
C MET A 120 12.44 -13.05 -12.57
N VAL A 121 12.88 -11.85 -12.83
CA VAL A 121 12.26 -10.60 -12.36
C VAL A 121 11.88 -9.75 -13.55
N GLU A 122 10.73 -9.12 -13.47
CA GLU A 122 10.26 -8.16 -14.48
C GLU A 122 11.22 -6.97 -14.57
N TYR A 123 11.70 -6.71 -15.76
CA TYR A 123 12.75 -5.74 -16.02
C TYR A 123 12.43 -4.32 -15.51
N GLY A 124 11.17 -3.91 -15.64
CA GLY A 124 10.69 -2.60 -15.19
C GLY A 124 10.46 -2.44 -13.68
N ASN A 125 10.60 -3.51 -12.89
CA ASN A 125 10.24 -3.49 -11.48
C ASN A 125 11.27 -2.72 -10.64
N ILE A 126 10.95 -1.46 -10.30
CA ILE A 126 11.88 -0.59 -9.55
C ILE A 126 12.15 -1.08 -8.13
N SER A 127 11.21 -1.77 -7.48
CA SER A 127 11.48 -2.31 -6.13
C SER A 127 12.53 -3.41 -6.17
N SER A 128 12.52 -4.27 -7.20
CA SER A 128 13.56 -5.28 -7.38
C SER A 128 14.92 -4.66 -7.72
N VAL A 129 14.93 -3.61 -8.53
CA VAL A 129 16.16 -2.89 -8.87
C VAL A 129 16.75 -2.20 -7.64
N CYS A 130 15.93 -1.48 -6.87
CA CYS A 130 16.36 -0.78 -5.66
C CYS A 130 16.84 -1.75 -4.57
N SER A 131 16.22 -2.93 -4.42
CA SER A 131 16.59 -3.92 -3.40
C SER A 131 18.01 -4.46 -3.55
N ASN A 132 18.60 -4.40 -4.74
CA ASN A 132 19.99 -4.80 -4.97
C ASN A 132 21.00 -3.69 -4.59
N ILE A 133 20.53 -2.46 -4.38
CA ILE A 133 21.37 -1.28 -4.14
C ILE A 133 21.29 -0.86 -2.67
N ILE A 134 20.06 -0.85 -2.11
CA ILE A 134 19.81 -0.44 -0.73
C ILE A 134 20.31 -1.54 0.21
N GLN A 135 21.30 -1.22 1.05
CA GLN A 135 21.95 -2.16 1.96
C GLN A 135 21.96 -1.69 3.42
N SER A 136 21.97 -0.39 3.65
CA SER A 136 22.11 0.22 4.97
C SER A 136 20.78 0.68 5.55
N SER A 137 19.95 1.34 4.75
CA SER A 137 18.59 1.68 5.11
C SER A 137 17.66 0.46 5.01
N HIS A 138 16.60 0.42 5.80
CA HIS A 138 15.64 -0.67 5.68
C HIS A 138 14.65 -0.41 4.55
N MET A 139 14.59 -1.31 3.57
CA MET A 139 13.69 -1.17 2.43
C MET A 139 12.37 -1.92 2.63
N PHE A 140 11.26 -1.25 2.28
CA PHE A 140 9.93 -1.85 2.12
C PHE A 140 9.40 -1.63 0.70
N ALA A 141 8.76 -2.64 0.14
CA ALA A 141 7.96 -2.47 -1.07
C ALA A 141 6.52 -2.07 -0.70
N TYR A 142 5.93 -1.14 -1.46
CA TYR A 142 4.52 -0.77 -1.28
C TYR A 142 3.76 -0.79 -2.60
N LYS A 143 2.44 -0.74 -2.53
CA LYS A 143 1.54 -0.78 -3.70
C LYS A 143 0.75 0.52 -3.77
N GLY A 144 1.19 1.44 -4.63
CA GLY A 144 0.62 2.79 -4.74
C GLY A 144 -0.85 2.81 -5.14
N ASN A 145 -1.27 1.90 -6.03
CA ASN A 145 -2.67 1.81 -6.45
C ASN A 145 -3.57 1.30 -5.31
N ASP A 146 -3.12 0.30 -4.53
CA ASP A 146 -3.86 -0.21 -3.37
C ASP A 146 -4.01 0.87 -2.31
N MET A 147 -2.96 1.66 -2.06
CA MET A 147 -3.03 2.80 -1.14
C MET A 147 -4.07 3.85 -1.60
N THR A 148 -4.15 4.12 -2.90
CA THR A 148 -5.16 5.04 -3.45
C THR A 148 -6.57 4.49 -3.25
N VAL A 149 -6.77 3.20 -3.47
CA VAL A 149 -8.04 2.51 -3.21
C VAL A 149 -8.42 2.62 -1.73
N ASP A 150 -7.48 2.33 -0.84
CA ASP A 150 -7.72 2.39 0.60
C ASP A 150 -8.00 3.81 1.10
N THR A 151 -7.28 4.81 0.58
CA THR A 151 -7.55 6.22 0.88
C THR A 151 -8.97 6.60 0.49
N THR A 152 -9.39 6.22 -0.72
CA THR A 152 -10.73 6.56 -1.23
C THR A 152 -11.82 5.86 -0.42
N TRP A 153 -11.64 4.59 -0.11
CA TRP A 153 -12.57 3.83 0.72
C TRP A 153 -12.69 4.42 2.13
N LEU A 154 -11.58 4.72 2.80
CA LEU A 154 -11.58 5.35 4.13
C LEU A 154 -12.23 6.74 4.12
N PHE A 155 -11.98 7.53 3.07
CA PHE A 155 -12.62 8.82 2.90
C PHE A 155 -14.15 8.69 2.80
N LEU A 156 -14.64 7.73 2.01
CA LEU A 156 -16.08 7.50 1.86
C LEU A 156 -16.73 7.05 3.17
N ILE A 157 -16.09 6.15 3.92
CA ILE A 157 -16.57 5.73 5.25
C ILE A 157 -16.64 6.90 6.21
N GLU A 158 -15.61 7.73 6.28
CA GLU A 158 -15.60 8.89 7.17
C GLU A 158 -16.67 9.92 6.75
N LYS A 159 -16.83 10.13 5.44
CA LYS A 159 -17.80 11.08 4.89
C LYS A 159 -19.24 10.67 5.15
N PHE A 160 -19.58 9.40 4.93
CA PHE A 160 -20.95 8.91 4.96
C PHE A 160 -21.27 8.04 6.18
N ARG A 161 -20.26 7.57 6.92
CA ARG A 161 -20.32 6.62 8.04
C ARG A 161 -20.84 5.23 7.68
N GLU A 162 -21.89 5.14 6.87
CA GLU A 162 -22.49 3.90 6.39
C GLU A 162 -22.55 3.93 4.85
N LEU A 163 -22.07 2.87 4.21
CA LEU A 163 -22.00 2.77 2.76
C LEU A 163 -23.06 1.85 2.16
N SER A 164 -23.70 1.01 2.97
CA SER A 164 -24.68 0.04 2.50
C SER A 164 -25.89 0.74 1.87
N GLY A 165 -26.28 0.30 0.66
CA GLY A 165 -27.37 0.86 -0.11
C GLY A 165 -27.02 2.12 -0.90
N MET A 166 -25.77 2.62 -0.82
CA MET A 166 -25.33 3.74 -1.64
C MET A 166 -25.10 3.32 -3.08
N LYS A 167 -25.35 4.26 -3.99
CA LYS A 167 -25.04 4.15 -5.42
C LYS A 167 -23.78 4.93 -5.74
N ILE A 168 -22.78 4.27 -6.26
CA ILE A 168 -21.49 4.89 -6.58
C ILE A 168 -21.16 4.68 -8.05
N LEU A 169 -20.93 5.78 -8.76
CA LEU A 169 -20.51 5.76 -10.14
C LEU A 169 -18.99 5.89 -10.22
N ILE A 170 -18.34 4.95 -10.92
CA ILE A 170 -16.90 4.98 -11.18
C ILE A 170 -16.66 5.16 -12.68
N TYR A 171 -16.04 6.26 -13.07
CA TYR A 171 -15.62 6.47 -14.45
C TYR A 171 -14.21 5.92 -14.66
N GLY A 172 -14.12 4.78 -15.34
CA GLY A 172 -12.87 4.07 -15.64
C GLY A 172 -12.69 2.74 -14.92
N ALA A 173 -12.80 1.63 -15.67
CA ALA A 173 -12.63 0.26 -15.21
C ALA A 173 -11.16 -0.21 -15.32
N GLY A 174 -10.22 0.61 -14.84
CA GLY A 174 -8.80 0.29 -14.75
C GLY A 174 -8.43 -0.42 -13.44
N ASN A 175 -7.12 -0.54 -13.16
CA ASN A 175 -6.62 -1.23 -11.95
C ASN A 175 -7.21 -0.66 -10.65
N ILE A 176 -7.18 0.66 -10.48
CA ILE A 176 -7.71 1.33 -9.28
C ILE A 176 -9.24 1.19 -9.24
N GLY A 177 -9.93 1.51 -10.35
CA GLY A 177 -11.39 1.45 -10.41
C GLY A 177 -11.94 0.06 -10.06
N ASN A 178 -11.35 -1.01 -10.60
CA ASN A 178 -11.78 -2.39 -10.33
C ASN A 178 -11.57 -2.81 -8.87
N LYS A 179 -10.42 -2.49 -8.29
CA LYS A 179 -10.14 -2.78 -6.88
C LYS A 179 -11.07 -2.02 -5.94
N LEU A 180 -11.34 -0.75 -6.27
CA LEU A 180 -12.26 0.09 -5.50
C LEU A 180 -13.70 -0.42 -5.60
N ALA A 181 -14.15 -0.80 -6.80
CA ALA A 181 -15.49 -1.35 -7.02
C ALA A 181 -15.74 -2.62 -6.21
N LEU A 182 -14.75 -3.55 -6.21
CA LEU A 182 -14.85 -4.76 -5.38
C LEU A 182 -14.98 -4.40 -3.89
N LYS A 183 -14.15 -3.50 -3.39
CA LYS A 183 -14.18 -3.08 -2.00
C LYS A 183 -15.49 -2.41 -1.60
N LEU A 184 -16.06 -1.59 -2.49
CA LEU A 184 -17.32 -0.89 -2.27
C LEU A 184 -18.54 -1.85 -2.33
N VAL A 185 -18.57 -2.75 -3.31
CA VAL A 185 -19.70 -3.70 -3.41
C VAL A 185 -19.73 -4.63 -2.20
N GLU A 186 -18.58 -5.03 -1.66
CA GLU A 186 -18.50 -5.82 -0.43
C GLU A 186 -18.96 -5.05 0.81
N CYS A 187 -18.94 -3.72 0.78
CA CYS A 187 -19.56 -2.84 1.79
C CYS A 187 -21.06 -2.61 1.55
N GLY A 188 -21.68 -3.24 0.56
CA GLY A 188 -23.10 -3.11 0.27
C GLY A 188 -23.47 -1.96 -0.66
N CYS A 189 -22.51 -1.35 -1.38
CA CYS A 189 -22.79 -0.33 -2.38
C CYS A 189 -23.19 -0.95 -3.72
N ASP A 190 -24.15 -0.36 -4.42
CA ASP A 190 -24.33 -0.60 -5.84
C ASP A 190 -23.36 0.25 -6.65
N VAL A 191 -22.50 -0.41 -7.43
CA VAL A 191 -21.45 0.26 -8.20
C VAL A 191 -21.77 0.24 -9.69
N ILE A 192 -21.66 1.39 -10.34
CA ILE A 192 -21.87 1.54 -11.77
C ILE A 192 -20.57 1.99 -12.42
N PHE A 193 -19.99 1.15 -13.27
CA PHE A 193 -18.90 1.59 -14.13
C PHE A 193 -19.42 2.35 -15.34
N VAL A 194 -18.84 3.52 -15.59
CA VAL A 194 -18.96 4.17 -16.91
C VAL A 194 -17.71 3.84 -17.72
N THR A 195 -17.92 3.31 -18.91
CA THR A 195 -16.86 2.76 -19.77
C THR A 195 -17.09 3.09 -21.24
N ARG A 196 -16.00 3.14 -22.01
CA ARG A 196 -16.04 3.24 -23.50
C ARG A 196 -16.07 1.86 -24.18
N ASP A 197 -15.70 0.81 -23.43
CA ASP A 197 -15.62 -0.58 -23.93
C ASP A 197 -16.45 -1.48 -23.00
N LEU A 198 -17.74 -1.63 -23.36
CA LEU A 198 -18.69 -2.37 -22.55
C LEU A 198 -18.33 -3.86 -22.47
N LEU A 199 -17.96 -4.50 -23.59
CA LEU A 199 -17.65 -5.93 -23.64
C LEU A 199 -16.49 -6.31 -22.73
N LYS A 200 -15.41 -5.52 -22.79
CA LYS A 200 -14.25 -5.71 -21.90
C LYS A 200 -14.63 -5.50 -20.43
N THR A 201 -15.44 -4.49 -20.15
CA THR A 201 -15.84 -4.16 -18.78
C THR A 201 -16.80 -5.20 -18.20
N GLU A 202 -17.74 -5.75 -18.99
CA GLU A 202 -18.64 -6.83 -18.57
C GLU A 202 -17.88 -8.09 -18.13
N SER A 203 -16.84 -8.48 -18.87
CA SER A 203 -15.97 -9.60 -18.47
C SER A 203 -15.27 -9.38 -17.12
N ILE A 204 -14.86 -8.14 -16.86
CA ILE A 204 -14.27 -7.75 -15.57
C ILE A 204 -15.33 -7.81 -14.47
N ILE A 205 -16.52 -7.25 -14.72
CA ILE A 205 -17.64 -7.23 -13.78
C ILE A 205 -18.06 -8.64 -13.39
N ASP A 206 -18.17 -9.55 -14.34
CA ASP A 206 -18.46 -10.96 -14.06
C ASP A 206 -17.44 -11.57 -13.09
N SER A 207 -16.17 -11.25 -13.30
CA SER A 207 -15.08 -11.71 -12.41
C SER A 207 -15.23 -11.11 -11.01
N LEU A 208 -15.47 -9.81 -10.89
CA LEU A 208 -15.63 -9.12 -9.60
C LEU A 208 -16.90 -9.62 -8.86
N ASN A 209 -18.00 -9.82 -9.56
CA ASN A 209 -19.23 -10.35 -8.97
C ASN A 209 -19.11 -11.82 -8.52
N ARG A 210 -18.16 -12.59 -9.09
CA ARG A 210 -17.81 -13.95 -8.60
C ARG A 210 -16.89 -13.93 -7.38
N ILE A 211 -16.02 -12.91 -7.28
CA ILE A 211 -15.06 -12.78 -6.17
C ILE A 211 -15.77 -12.30 -4.90
N LYS A 212 -16.72 -11.38 -5.00
CA LYS A 212 -17.43 -10.87 -3.82
C LYS A 212 -18.13 -11.99 -3.06
N SER A 213 -18.27 -11.83 -1.75
CA SER A 213 -18.98 -12.83 -0.92
C SER A 213 -20.39 -13.12 -1.47
N PRO A 214 -20.81 -14.41 -1.54
CA PRO A 214 -22.17 -14.77 -1.98
C PRO A 214 -23.31 -14.16 -1.15
N SER A 215 -23.02 -13.74 0.08
CA SER A 215 -23.98 -13.07 0.98
C SER A 215 -24.22 -11.60 0.63
N VAL A 216 -23.39 -11.00 -0.22
CA VAL A 216 -23.53 -9.60 -0.64
C VAL A 216 -24.55 -9.51 -1.76
N LEU A 217 -25.64 -8.76 -1.52
CA LEU A 217 -26.74 -8.58 -2.48
C LEU A 217 -26.43 -7.50 -3.52
N SER A 218 -25.69 -6.46 -3.13
CA SER A 218 -25.27 -5.37 -4.02
C SER A 218 -24.45 -5.86 -5.20
N SER A 219 -24.49 -5.13 -6.30
CA SER A 219 -23.91 -5.55 -7.58
C SER A 219 -23.03 -4.48 -8.21
N ILE A 220 -22.12 -4.94 -9.09
CA ILE A 220 -21.38 -4.09 -10.00
C ILE A 220 -22.00 -4.23 -11.38
N THR A 221 -22.29 -3.09 -12.03
CA THR A 221 -22.86 -3.01 -13.38
C THR A 221 -22.02 -2.09 -14.26
N ALA A 222 -22.28 -2.04 -15.57
CA ALA A 222 -21.62 -1.12 -16.49
C ALA A 222 -22.65 -0.38 -17.37
N SER A 223 -22.25 0.80 -17.82
CA SER A 223 -23.02 1.63 -18.74
C SER A 223 -22.09 2.41 -19.66
N MET A 224 -22.56 2.72 -20.86
CA MET A 224 -21.93 3.67 -21.78
C MET A 224 -22.58 5.05 -21.74
N GLU A 225 -23.58 5.23 -20.88
CA GLU A 225 -24.41 6.44 -20.79
C GLU A 225 -24.16 7.16 -19.45
N PRO A 226 -23.09 7.98 -19.34
CA PRO A 226 -22.66 8.57 -18.08
C PRO A 226 -23.73 9.46 -17.42
N GLU A 227 -24.45 10.22 -18.22
CA GLU A 227 -25.46 11.17 -17.74
C GLU A 227 -26.70 10.47 -17.18
N ILE A 228 -27.13 9.35 -17.81
CA ILE A 228 -28.24 8.54 -17.28
C ILE A 228 -27.80 7.80 -16.02
N SER A 229 -26.59 7.26 -16.04
CA SER A 229 -26.03 6.46 -14.94
C SER A 229 -25.72 7.29 -13.69
N SER A 230 -25.56 8.62 -13.85
CA SER A 230 -25.32 9.54 -12.73
C SER A 230 -26.58 9.92 -11.95
N LYS A 231 -27.75 9.45 -12.41
CA LYS A 231 -29.01 9.78 -11.75
C LYS A 231 -29.10 9.14 -10.36
N ASP A 232 -29.35 9.99 -9.36
CA ASP A 232 -29.53 9.59 -7.97
C ASP A 232 -28.32 8.83 -7.38
N VAL A 233 -27.07 9.12 -7.86
CA VAL A 233 -25.87 8.55 -7.26
C VAL A 233 -25.37 9.42 -6.11
N ASP A 234 -24.75 8.77 -5.11
CA ASP A 234 -24.23 9.42 -3.91
C ASP A 234 -22.76 9.84 -4.06
N ALA A 235 -22.03 9.16 -4.95
CA ALA A 235 -20.66 9.56 -5.27
C ALA A 235 -20.35 9.32 -6.75
N ILE A 236 -19.58 10.23 -7.35
CA ILE A 236 -18.99 10.10 -8.68
C ILE A 236 -17.48 10.11 -8.54
N ILE A 237 -16.81 9.05 -9.03
CA ILE A 237 -15.37 8.85 -8.88
C ILE A 237 -14.70 8.76 -10.24
N GLY A 238 -13.81 9.71 -10.55
CA GLY A 238 -13.00 9.72 -11.77
C GLY A 238 -11.71 8.93 -11.60
N CYS A 239 -11.58 7.82 -12.33
CA CYS A 239 -10.43 6.91 -12.32
C CYS A 239 -9.74 6.81 -13.70
N THR A 240 -9.93 7.77 -14.58
CA THR A 240 -9.26 7.84 -15.89
C THR A 240 -7.87 8.48 -15.79
N ASN A 241 -7.06 8.33 -16.83
CA ASN A 241 -5.71 8.89 -16.87
C ASN A 241 -5.74 10.39 -17.26
N ALA A 242 -6.09 11.28 -16.33
CA ALA A 242 -6.05 12.74 -16.51
C ALA A 242 -6.89 13.29 -17.68
N GLU A 243 -7.84 12.51 -18.20
CA GLU A 243 -8.81 12.99 -19.18
C GLU A 243 -10.07 13.47 -18.46
N PRO A 244 -10.52 14.73 -18.66
CA PRO A 244 -11.80 15.18 -18.13
C PRO A 244 -12.95 14.36 -18.73
N VAL A 245 -13.75 13.78 -17.86
CA VAL A 245 -14.86 12.88 -18.24
C VAL A 245 -16.13 13.14 -17.42
N ILE A 246 -16.01 13.81 -16.27
CA ILE A 246 -17.14 14.13 -15.40
C ILE A 246 -17.68 15.49 -15.84
N THR A 247 -18.93 15.47 -16.35
CA THR A 247 -19.60 16.65 -16.94
C THR A 247 -20.54 17.34 -15.96
N GLU A 248 -20.96 18.57 -16.30
CA GLU A 248 -21.96 19.33 -15.54
C GLU A 248 -23.29 18.57 -15.42
N THR A 249 -23.76 17.93 -16.50
CA THR A 249 -25.03 17.18 -16.51
C THR A 249 -24.97 16.00 -15.53
N MET A 250 -23.81 15.32 -15.39
CA MET A 250 -23.64 14.27 -14.39
C MET A 250 -23.80 14.81 -12.96
N ILE A 251 -23.26 16.01 -12.70
CA ILE A 251 -23.40 16.66 -11.38
C ILE A 251 -24.83 17.13 -11.14
N GLU A 252 -25.53 17.55 -12.17
CA GLU A 252 -26.93 17.95 -12.05
C GLU A 252 -27.84 16.79 -11.68
N ASN A 253 -27.53 15.59 -12.14
CA ASN A 253 -28.31 14.38 -11.94
C ASN A 253 -28.05 13.65 -10.61
N MET A 254 -26.89 13.89 -9.96
CA MET A 254 -26.53 13.19 -8.72
C MET A 254 -27.27 13.75 -7.50
N ASN A 255 -27.22 13.01 -6.40
CA ASN A 255 -27.79 13.42 -5.12
C ASN A 255 -27.13 14.70 -4.57
N HIS A 256 -27.94 15.62 -4.01
CA HIS A 256 -27.49 16.92 -3.50
C HIS A 256 -26.45 16.81 -2.36
N ASN A 257 -26.48 15.74 -1.57
CA ASN A 257 -25.53 15.50 -0.49
C ASN A 257 -24.36 14.60 -0.93
N GLY A 258 -24.23 14.39 -2.23
CA GLY A 258 -23.21 13.54 -2.80
C GLY A 258 -21.81 14.18 -2.81
N VAL A 259 -20.85 13.42 -3.30
CA VAL A 259 -19.45 13.85 -3.40
C VAL A 259 -18.86 13.47 -4.75
N VAL A 260 -17.98 14.31 -5.27
CA VAL A 260 -17.22 14.04 -6.50
C VAL A 260 -15.75 13.88 -6.16
N ILE A 261 -15.15 12.78 -6.61
CA ILE A 261 -13.77 12.41 -6.26
C ILE A 261 -12.94 12.25 -7.53
N ASP A 262 -11.86 12.99 -7.62
CA ASP A 262 -10.85 12.88 -8.68
C ASP A 262 -9.64 12.08 -8.18
N ILE A 263 -9.51 10.84 -8.65
CA ILE A 263 -8.34 9.98 -8.41
C ILE A 263 -7.38 10.05 -9.61
N GLY A 264 -7.93 10.24 -10.81
CA GLY A 264 -7.17 10.24 -12.07
C GLY A 264 -6.36 11.52 -12.32
N LYS A 265 -6.51 12.54 -11.47
CA LYS A 265 -5.79 13.85 -11.53
C LYS A 265 -6.15 14.66 -12.76
N GLY A 266 -7.37 15.17 -12.79
CA GLY A 266 -7.91 16.00 -13.88
C GLY A 266 -9.06 15.34 -14.62
N THR A 267 -9.86 14.55 -13.93
CA THR A 267 -11.02 13.84 -14.51
C THR A 267 -12.31 14.64 -14.54
N ILE A 268 -12.33 15.84 -13.95
CA ILE A 268 -13.53 16.68 -13.84
C ILE A 268 -13.39 17.88 -14.77
N PHE A 269 -14.39 18.15 -15.61
CA PHE A 269 -14.43 19.38 -16.40
C PHE A 269 -14.57 20.62 -15.51
N GLN A 270 -13.98 21.75 -15.94
CA GLN A 270 -14.02 23.00 -15.17
C GLN A 270 -15.46 23.46 -14.89
N ASN A 271 -16.32 23.42 -15.90
CA ASN A 271 -17.75 23.78 -15.74
C ASN A 271 -18.50 22.85 -14.75
N ALA A 272 -18.11 21.58 -14.68
CA ALA A 272 -18.67 20.64 -13.67
C ALA A 272 -18.24 21.03 -12.24
N ILE A 273 -16.99 21.49 -12.04
CA ILE A 273 -16.52 22.01 -10.75
C ILE A 273 -17.34 23.25 -10.37
N ASP A 274 -17.63 24.14 -11.31
CA ASP A 274 -18.42 25.35 -11.08
C ASP A 274 -19.86 25.02 -10.65
N VAL A 275 -20.46 23.99 -11.26
CA VAL A 275 -21.78 23.47 -10.86
C VAL A 275 -21.71 22.86 -9.46
N CYS A 276 -20.70 22.07 -9.14
CA CYS A 276 -20.50 21.52 -7.77
C CYS A 276 -20.47 22.65 -6.73
N ASN A 277 -19.66 23.69 -6.96
CA ASN A 277 -19.56 24.84 -6.07
C ASN A 277 -20.91 25.54 -5.88
N THR A 278 -21.69 25.71 -6.96
CA THR A 278 -23.01 26.36 -6.92
C THR A 278 -24.02 25.54 -6.14
N LYS A 279 -23.97 24.21 -6.23
CA LYS A 279 -24.86 23.29 -5.56
C LYS A 279 -24.40 22.89 -4.15
N GLY A 280 -23.20 23.30 -3.72
CA GLY A 280 -22.61 22.90 -2.44
C GLY A 280 -22.18 21.43 -2.41
N ILE A 281 -21.95 20.82 -3.59
CA ILE A 281 -21.42 19.45 -3.71
C ILE A 281 -19.90 19.51 -3.54
N GLU A 282 -19.37 18.74 -2.60
CA GLU A 282 -17.93 18.72 -2.37
C GLU A 282 -17.18 17.99 -3.49
N THR A 283 -16.07 18.59 -3.91
CA THR A 283 -15.13 18.00 -4.86
C THR A 283 -13.79 17.74 -4.18
N TRP A 284 -13.28 16.52 -4.33
CA TRP A 284 -12.04 16.11 -3.67
C TRP A 284 -11.07 15.49 -4.67
N ARG A 285 -9.80 15.84 -4.54
CA ARG A 285 -8.70 15.10 -5.16
C ARG A 285 -8.03 14.21 -4.12
N LEU A 286 -8.11 12.91 -4.31
CA LEU A 286 -7.55 11.94 -3.39
C LEU A 286 -6.29 11.27 -3.97
N ASP A 287 -5.31 11.10 -3.11
CA ASP A 287 -4.08 10.40 -3.37
C ASP A 287 -3.65 9.58 -2.13
N ILE A 288 -2.47 9.01 -2.16
CA ILE A 288 -1.95 8.18 -1.08
C ILE A 288 -1.67 8.93 0.23
N THR A 289 -1.78 10.25 0.26
CA THR A 289 -1.32 11.10 1.37
C THR A 289 -1.95 10.72 2.70
N ALA A 290 -3.25 10.46 2.71
CA ALA A 290 -3.98 10.16 3.95
C ALA A 290 -3.57 8.85 4.61
N ILE A 291 -3.07 7.88 3.83
CA ILE A 291 -2.76 6.53 4.33
C ILE A 291 -1.26 6.27 4.52
N ILE A 292 -0.39 7.20 4.13
CA ILE A 292 1.06 7.05 4.25
C ILE A 292 1.47 6.70 5.69
N ASN A 293 0.93 7.41 6.67
CA ASN A 293 1.26 7.18 8.09
C ASN A 293 0.87 5.76 8.55
N SER A 294 -0.28 5.26 8.12
CA SER A 294 -0.72 3.89 8.42
C SER A 294 0.18 2.84 7.78
N LEU A 295 0.59 3.04 6.52
CA LEU A 295 1.52 2.15 5.83
C LEU A 295 2.85 2.06 6.59
N ILE A 296 3.45 3.21 6.92
CA ILE A 296 4.73 3.27 7.62
C ILE A 296 4.62 2.59 9.00
N SER A 297 3.59 2.94 9.78
CA SER A 297 3.36 2.36 11.10
C SER A 297 3.16 0.85 11.05
N SER A 298 2.35 0.34 10.12
CA SER A 298 2.11 -1.10 9.97
C SER A 298 3.38 -1.85 9.55
N SER A 299 4.13 -1.30 8.59
CA SER A 299 5.37 -1.91 8.10
C SER A 299 6.45 -1.98 9.17
N THR A 300 6.69 -0.87 9.88
CA THR A 300 7.70 -0.81 10.95
C THR A 300 7.31 -1.65 12.16
N SER A 301 6.01 -1.69 12.51
CA SER A 301 5.48 -2.55 13.57
C SER A 301 5.66 -4.03 13.23
N MET A 302 5.32 -4.45 12.02
CA MET A 302 5.52 -5.85 11.58
C MET A 302 7.01 -6.24 11.64
N GLN A 303 7.91 -5.36 11.16
CA GLN A 303 9.35 -5.59 11.24
C GLN A 303 9.81 -5.75 12.70
N SER A 304 9.37 -4.85 13.58
CA SER A 304 9.70 -4.91 15.01
C SER A 304 9.22 -6.22 15.64
N LEU A 305 7.97 -6.61 15.38
CA LEU A 305 7.37 -7.84 15.89
C LEU A 305 8.15 -9.10 15.43
N LEU A 306 8.51 -9.17 14.14
CA LEU A 306 9.30 -10.28 13.60
C LEU A 306 10.72 -10.35 14.19
N ARG A 307 11.30 -9.23 14.63
CA ARG A 307 12.63 -9.18 15.23
C ARG A 307 12.63 -9.42 16.75
N SER A 308 11.56 -9.04 17.45
CA SER A 308 11.55 -8.98 18.92
C SER A 308 10.55 -9.91 19.60
N SER A 309 9.48 -10.30 18.91
CA SER A 309 8.39 -11.00 19.57
C SER A 309 7.95 -12.29 18.89
N PHE A 310 8.00 -12.34 17.55
CA PHE A 310 7.48 -13.44 16.75
C PHE A 310 8.57 -14.43 16.34
N GLY A 311 8.39 -15.72 16.59
CA GLY A 311 9.35 -16.73 16.19
C GLY A 311 9.33 -17.98 17.05
N ARG A 312 10.40 -18.77 16.94
CA ARG A 312 10.62 -20.02 17.67
C ARG A 312 12.04 -20.05 18.22
N ARG A 313 12.22 -20.43 19.48
CA ARG A 313 13.53 -20.74 20.03
C ARG A 313 13.48 -21.86 21.06
N GLU A 314 14.59 -22.55 21.20
CA GLU A 314 14.85 -23.48 22.28
C GLU A 314 15.20 -22.72 23.58
N ILE A 315 14.65 -23.16 24.70
CA ILE A 315 14.92 -22.56 26.02
C ILE A 315 15.57 -23.56 26.99
N ILE A 316 15.22 -24.81 26.86
CA ILE A 316 15.75 -25.97 27.66
C ILE A 316 15.85 -27.14 26.68
N ASP A 317 16.72 -28.08 26.93
CA ASP A 317 16.96 -29.26 26.06
C ASP A 317 15.71 -29.80 25.38
N ASN A 318 15.59 -29.61 24.09
CA ASN A 318 14.48 -29.99 23.22
C ASN A 318 13.11 -29.39 23.60
N ILE A 319 13.05 -28.35 24.45
CA ILE A 319 11.82 -27.62 24.76
C ILE A 319 11.87 -26.25 24.08
N PHE A 320 10.91 -26.02 23.20
CA PHE A 320 10.81 -24.81 22.40
C PHE A 320 9.62 -23.98 22.81
N ILE A 321 9.80 -22.68 22.69
CA ILE A 321 8.71 -21.70 22.76
C ILE A 321 8.47 -21.07 21.38
N VAL A 322 7.21 -20.74 21.09
CA VAL A 322 6.78 -20.07 19.85
C VAL A 322 5.86 -18.92 20.16
N SER A 323 5.85 -17.92 19.29
CA SER A 323 4.96 -16.75 19.44
C SER A 323 4.61 -16.12 18.10
N GLY A 324 3.61 -15.23 18.10
CA GLY A 324 3.24 -14.41 16.95
C GLY A 324 2.68 -15.15 15.77
N GLY A 325 2.01 -16.28 16.00
CA GLY A 325 1.46 -17.12 14.92
C GLY A 325 2.47 -18.06 14.26
N PHE A 326 3.71 -18.17 14.78
CA PHE A 326 4.64 -19.20 14.34
C PHE A 326 4.05 -20.59 14.68
N ILE A 327 3.91 -21.44 13.68
CA ILE A 327 3.38 -22.81 13.86
C ILE A 327 4.48 -23.68 14.46
N GLY A 328 4.33 -23.98 15.75
CA GLY A 328 5.26 -24.83 16.47
C GLY A 328 5.06 -26.33 16.18
N SER A 329 6.06 -27.10 16.55
CA SER A 329 5.98 -28.56 16.60
C SER A 329 5.07 -28.99 17.75
N LYS A 330 4.64 -30.25 17.73
CA LYS A 330 3.89 -30.85 18.86
C LYS A 330 4.67 -30.65 20.15
N TYR A 331 3.99 -30.15 21.20
CA TYR A 331 4.52 -29.85 22.53
C TYR A 331 5.36 -28.56 22.66
N ASP A 332 5.58 -27.78 21.60
CA ASP A 332 6.12 -26.43 21.73
C ASP A 332 5.14 -25.55 22.55
N ILE A 333 5.65 -24.68 23.38
CA ILE A 333 4.82 -23.81 24.24
C ILE A 333 4.59 -22.48 23.57
N ILE A 334 3.34 -22.07 23.46
CA ILE A 334 2.96 -20.77 22.86
C ILE A 334 3.05 -19.71 23.95
N VAL A 335 3.79 -18.65 23.66
CA VAL A 335 4.03 -17.52 24.56
C VAL A 335 3.75 -16.18 23.84
N ASP A 336 3.69 -15.09 24.61
CA ASP A 336 3.50 -13.73 24.09
C ASP A 336 4.72 -13.22 23.31
N SER A 337 5.94 -13.59 23.70
CA SER A 337 7.19 -13.24 23.01
C SER A 337 8.22 -14.35 23.13
N TYR A 338 8.82 -14.77 22.02
CA TYR A 338 9.85 -15.81 22.06
C TYR A 338 11.20 -15.32 22.58
N ILE A 339 11.46 -14.01 22.57
CA ILE A 339 12.71 -13.43 23.11
C ILE A 339 12.61 -13.20 24.60
N GLN A 340 11.54 -12.57 25.08
CA GLN A 340 11.28 -12.27 26.48
C GLN A 340 9.87 -12.72 26.88
N PRO A 341 9.65 -14.04 27.06
CA PRO A 341 8.34 -14.55 27.39
C PRO A 341 7.92 -14.13 28.80
N LYS A 342 6.67 -13.65 28.91
CA LYS A 342 6.04 -13.29 30.19
C LYS A 342 4.79 -14.09 30.47
N THR A 343 4.07 -14.47 29.41
CA THR A 343 2.77 -15.13 29.51
C THR A 343 2.72 -16.35 28.60
N ILE A 344 2.21 -17.47 29.11
CA ILE A 344 1.92 -18.66 28.34
C ILE A 344 0.49 -18.58 27.81
N VAL A 345 0.32 -18.84 26.53
CA VAL A 345 -0.97 -18.87 25.82
C VAL A 345 -1.51 -20.29 25.69
N GLY A 346 -0.64 -21.29 25.50
CA GLY A 346 -1.05 -22.68 25.33
C GLY A 346 0.09 -23.59 24.90
N VAL A 347 -0.25 -24.80 24.45
CA VAL A 347 0.67 -25.82 23.96
C VAL A 347 0.30 -26.22 22.54
N CYS A 348 1.28 -26.28 21.64
CA CYS A 348 1.07 -26.68 20.25
C CYS A 348 0.70 -28.15 20.10
N GLU A 349 -0.35 -28.44 19.34
CA GLU A 349 -0.72 -29.78 18.92
C GLU A 349 0.18 -30.31 17.78
N GLY A 350 0.87 -29.41 17.06
CA GLY A 350 1.73 -29.72 15.92
C GLY A 350 1.04 -29.60 14.56
N SER A 351 -0.24 -29.19 14.53
CA SER A 351 -1.04 -28.97 13.31
C SER A 351 -1.43 -27.49 13.10
N GLY A 352 -0.86 -26.57 13.88
CA GLY A 352 -1.29 -25.19 13.98
C GLY A 352 -2.41 -24.96 15.00
N LYS A 353 -2.90 -26.01 15.63
CA LYS A 353 -3.88 -25.95 16.72
C LYS A 353 -3.21 -25.99 18.08
N ILE A 354 -3.98 -25.61 19.10
CA ILE A 354 -3.62 -25.67 20.52
C ILE A 354 -4.26 -26.91 21.12
N PHE A 355 -3.54 -27.62 21.97
CA PHE A 355 -4.12 -28.72 22.74
C PHE A 355 -5.30 -28.23 23.58
N PHE A 356 -6.41 -28.93 23.49
CA PHE A 356 -7.58 -28.73 24.35
C PHE A 356 -7.41 -29.39 25.70
N ASP A 357 -6.98 -30.68 25.68
CA ASP A 357 -6.66 -31.46 26.85
C ASP A 357 -5.18 -31.86 26.81
N LEU A 358 -4.45 -31.44 27.84
CA LEU A 358 -3.00 -31.64 27.91
C LEU A 358 -2.68 -33.08 28.36
N ASP A 359 -1.97 -33.82 27.53
CA ASP A 359 -1.36 -35.07 27.92
C ASP A 359 -0.16 -34.87 28.91
N GLU A 360 0.40 -35.95 29.44
CA GLU A 360 1.51 -35.87 30.40
C GLU A 360 2.74 -35.15 29.86
N ALA A 361 3.04 -35.32 28.55
CA ALA A 361 4.18 -34.67 27.91
C ALA A 361 3.96 -33.14 27.76
N ALA A 362 2.76 -32.74 27.35
CA ALA A 362 2.38 -31.35 27.27
C ALA A 362 2.41 -30.65 28.63
N GLN A 363 1.88 -31.31 29.68
CA GLN A 363 1.89 -30.78 31.05
C GLN A 363 3.33 -30.68 31.60
N LYS A 364 4.20 -31.60 31.31
CA LYS A 364 5.62 -31.53 31.70
C LYS A 364 6.31 -30.33 31.08
N ASN A 365 6.18 -30.15 29.77
CA ASN A 365 6.80 -29.03 29.06
C ASN A 365 6.25 -27.71 29.55
N LEU A 366 4.93 -27.60 29.75
CA LEU A 366 4.27 -26.42 30.30
C LEU A 366 4.88 -25.99 31.64
N LYS A 367 5.01 -26.93 32.62
CA LYS A 367 5.58 -26.62 33.93
C LYS A 367 7.05 -26.20 33.87
N LEU A 368 7.84 -26.73 32.94
CA LEU A 368 9.23 -26.36 32.78
C LEU A 368 9.33 -24.91 32.23
N VAL A 369 8.49 -24.56 31.24
CA VAL A 369 8.44 -23.19 30.70
C VAL A 369 7.91 -22.18 31.72
N GLU A 370 6.90 -22.55 32.51
CA GLU A 370 6.43 -21.71 33.63
C GLU A 370 7.56 -21.38 34.63
N SER A 371 8.35 -22.40 34.97
CA SER A 371 9.48 -22.24 35.88
C SER A 371 10.57 -21.34 35.29
N PHE A 372 10.87 -21.53 34.02
CA PHE A 372 11.82 -20.72 33.27
C PHE A 372 11.37 -19.22 33.24
N ILE A 373 10.10 -18.95 32.92
CA ILE A 373 9.56 -17.58 32.87
C ILE A 373 9.60 -16.93 34.27
N LYS A 374 9.27 -17.68 35.32
CA LYS A 374 9.33 -17.18 36.71
C LYS A 374 10.76 -16.80 37.11
N ALA A 375 11.75 -17.64 36.78
CA ALA A 375 13.15 -17.36 37.06
C ALA A 375 13.66 -16.11 36.30
N SER A 376 13.35 -16.03 35.00
CA SER A 376 13.77 -14.90 34.16
C SER A 376 13.17 -13.55 34.57
N ASN A 377 11.96 -13.58 35.15
CA ASN A 377 11.27 -12.35 35.62
C ASN A 377 11.74 -11.89 37.03
N GLN A 378 12.49 -12.73 37.75
CA GLN A 378 13.08 -12.35 39.04
C GLN A 378 14.46 -11.72 38.90
N GLU A 379 15.12 -11.89 37.74
CA GLU A 379 16.45 -11.35 37.45
C GLU A 379 16.40 -9.99 36.72
N SER A 380 15.23 -9.55 36.27
CA SER A 380 14.99 -8.27 35.59
C SER A 380 14.30 -7.25 36.50
#